data_0c3178852bd407a69bf82f339bb76dc6
#
_entry.id   0c3178852bd407a69bf82f339bb76dc6
#
_cell.length_a   1.000
_cell.length_b   1.000
_cell.length_c   1.000
_cell.angle_alpha   90.00
_cell.angle_beta   90.00
_cell.angle_gamma   90.00
#
_symmetry.space_group_name_H-M   'P 1'
#
loop_
_entity.id
_entity.type
_entity.pdbx_description
1 polymer ?
#
loop_
_entity_poly.entity_id
_entity_poly.type
_entity_poly.pdbx_seq_one_letter_code
_entity_poly.pdbx_strand_id
1 'polypeptide(L)'
;FLNGATLEECVETIVETLPICKVRQVAYSTFSILQVFHSGDAYLVEFDNPSCIFIRNGQLVPIPQNIREVQGKKINEYRFTVQRGDALILMSDGTVHAGVGQLLNFGWLWEDIAKYAVKQYALTISAMRLAASICQACDELYQYRPGDDTTVACMRIINAKPVHLMTGPAQDPSMDEEMVRSFMSGDDSTKRIVCGGTSATIVSRVLKKKLDVSMNYIDPDI
;
A
#
# COMPACT_ATOMS: atom_id res chain seq x y z
N PHE A 1 16.71 -10.66 -6.91
CA PHE A 1 16.20 -9.60 -7.81
C PHE A 1 17.36 -8.86 -8.51
N LEU A 2 18.31 -8.30 -7.78
CA LEU A 2 19.41 -7.51 -8.37
C LEU A 2 20.33 -8.33 -9.29
N ASN A 3 20.33 -9.66 -9.16
CA ASN A 3 21.16 -10.57 -9.97
C ASN A 3 20.35 -11.39 -10.98
N GLY A 4 19.12 -10.98 -11.30
CA GLY A 4 18.25 -11.64 -12.26
C GLY A 4 17.52 -12.88 -11.76
N ALA A 5 17.56 -13.17 -10.45
CA ALA A 5 16.79 -14.28 -9.86
C ALA A 5 15.27 -14.02 -9.99
N THR A 6 14.52 -15.05 -10.29
CA THR A 6 13.06 -15.02 -10.29
C THR A 6 12.53 -14.92 -8.85
N LEU A 7 11.27 -14.51 -8.71
CA LEU A 7 10.64 -14.48 -7.38
C LEU A 7 10.54 -15.88 -6.78
N GLU A 8 10.27 -16.89 -7.58
CA GLU A 8 10.24 -18.29 -7.17
C GLU A 8 11.57 -18.75 -6.59
N GLU A 9 12.69 -18.44 -7.24
CA GLU A 9 14.04 -18.75 -6.76
C GLU A 9 14.37 -18.01 -5.46
N CYS A 10 13.93 -16.73 -5.35
CA CYS A 10 14.09 -15.97 -4.12
C CYS A 10 13.30 -16.59 -2.95
N VAL A 11 12.05 -17.00 -3.19
CA VAL A 11 11.19 -17.64 -2.18
C VAL A 11 11.81 -18.97 -1.73
N GLU A 12 12.30 -19.79 -2.66
CA GLU A 12 12.98 -21.04 -2.34
C GLU A 12 14.19 -20.80 -1.44
N THR A 13 15.05 -19.86 -1.82
CA THR A 13 16.23 -19.49 -1.03
C THR A 13 15.86 -19.01 0.38
N ILE A 14 14.83 -18.16 0.50
CA ILE A 14 14.34 -17.69 1.80
C ILE A 14 13.87 -18.88 2.64
N VAL A 15 12.99 -19.71 2.09
CA VAL A 15 12.40 -20.85 2.80
C VAL A 15 13.47 -21.87 3.22
N GLU A 16 14.48 -22.12 2.40
CA GLU A 16 15.60 -23.00 2.71
C GLU A 16 16.45 -22.49 3.85
N THR A 17 16.63 -21.19 3.95
CA THR A 17 17.48 -20.54 4.97
C THR A 17 16.77 -20.26 6.28
N LEU A 18 15.42 -20.27 6.30
CA LEU A 18 14.66 -20.00 7.52
C LEU A 18 14.82 -21.10 8.56
N PRO A 19 15.29 -20.78 9.77
CA PRO A 19 15.39 -21.76 10.84
C PRO A 19 13.99 -22.24 11.29
N ILE A 20 13.90 -23.53 11.61
CA ILE A 20 12.71 -24.12 12.24
C ILE A 20 12.96 -24.19 13.73
N CYS A 21 12.01 -23.71 14.53
CA CYS A 21 12.05 -23.91 15.97
C CYS A 21 11.89 -25.41 16.30
N LYS A 22 12.97 -26.07 16.70
CA LYS A 22 13.00 -27.51 16.99
C LYS A 22 12.05 -27.93 18.12
N VAL A 23 11.65 -26.99 18.99
CA VAL A 23 10.81 -27.26 20.17
C VAL A 23 9.32 -27.19 19.82
N ARG A 24 8.91 -26.25 18.97
CA ARG A 24 7.50 -26.02 18.63
C ARG A 24 7.12 -26.44 17.22
N GLN A 25 8.09 -26.80 16.38
CA GLN A 25 7.93 -27.11 14.93
C GLN A 25 7.22 -26.00 14.14
N VAL A 26 7.32 -24.77 14.61
CA VAL A 26 6.76 -23.57 13.97
C VAL A 26 7.88 -22.84 13.25
N ALA A 27 7.56 -22.16 12.17
CA ALA A 27 8.53 -21.28 11.50
C ALA A 27 9.00 -20.19 12.47
N TYR A 28 10.31 -19.91 12.43
CA TYR A 28 10.90 -18.84 13.24
C TYR A 28 10.63 -17.45 12.66
N SER A 29 10.26 -17.42 11.39
CA SER A 29 9.93 -16.18 10.68
C SER A 29 8.82 -16.46 9.68
N THR A 30 7.89 -15.56 9.62
CA THR A 30 6.77 -15.52 8.66
C THR A 30 7.07 -14.48 7.59
N PHE A 31 6.53 -14.63 6.41
CA PHE A 31 6.64 -13.59 5.39
C PHE A 31 5.48 -13.61 4.40
N SER A 32 5.23 -12.46 3.79
CA SER A 32 4.37 -12.30 2.62
C SER A 32 5.11 -11.50 1.56
N ILE A 33 5.11 -11.98 0.32
CA ILE A 33 5.72 -11.30 -0.82
C ILE A 33 4.65 -11.11 -1.88
N LEU A 34 4.34 -9.87 -2.20
CA LEU A 34 3.41 -9.50 -3.26
C LEU A 34 4.16 -8.80 -4.39
N GLN A 35 4.05 -9.34 -5.60
CA GLN A 35 4.53 -8.72 -6.82
C GLN A 35 3.33 -8.40 -7.72
N VAL A 36 3.24 -7.15 -8.17
CA VAL A 36 2.24 -6.70 -9.14
C VAL A 36 2.95 -6.23 -10.39
N PHE A 37 2.57 -6.78 -11.52
CA PHE A 37 3.14 -6.45 -12.82
C PHE A 37 2.37 -5.31 -13.48
N HIS A 38 2.99 -4.65 -14.44
CA HIS A 38 2.36 -3.56 -15.20
C HIS A 38 1.14 -4.00 -16.01
N SER A 39 1.07 -5.29 -16.35
CA SER A 39 -0.10 -5.92 -16.97
C SER A 39 -1.33 -5.99 -16.07
N GLY A 40 -1.17 -5.81 -14.75
CA GLY A 40 -2.18 -6.06 -13.74
C GLY A 40 -2.14 -7.50 -13.19
N ASP A 41 -1.26 -8.35 -13.70
CA ASP A 41 -1.04 -9.67 -13.11
C ASP A 41 -0.38 -9.51 -11.73
N ALA A 42 -0.80 -10.35 -10.79
CA ALA A 42 -0.27 -10.35 -9.43
C ALA A 42 0.13 -11.77 -9.01
N TYR A 43 1.24 -11.85 -8.31
CA TYR A 43 1.76 -13.05 -7.69
C TYR A 43 2.01 -12.77 -6.21
N LEU A 44 1.34 -13.52 -5.35
CA LEU A 44 1.46 -13.43 -3.90
C LEU A 44 1.96 -14.76 -3.36
N VAL A 45 2.90 -14.69 -2.44
CA VAL A 45 3.41 -15.83 -1.68
C VAL A 45 3.30 -15.51 -0.20
N GLU A 46 2.74 -16.45 0.56
CA GLU A 46 2.60 -16.33 2.01
C GLU A 46 3.13 -17.57 2.70
N PHE A 47 3.90 -17.35 3.76
CA PHE A 47 4.43 -18.38 4.63
C PHE A 47 4.12 -18.04 6.07
N ASP A 48 3.24 -18.83 6.71
CA ASP A 48 2.77 -18.73 8.10
C ASP A 48 2.19 -17.35 8.51
N ASN A 49 1.91 -16.45 7.55
CA ASN A 49 1.17 -15.21 7.78
C ASN A 49 -0.33 -15.41 7.58
N PRO A 50 -1.17 -14.57 8.22
CA PRO A 50 -2.59 -14.51 7.89
C PRO A 50 -2.81 -14.20 6.41
N SER A 51 -3.81 -14.84 5.80
CA SER A 51 -4.10 -14.67 4.38
C SER A 51 -4.39 -13.22 4.03
N CYS A 52 -3.91 -12.77 2.86
CA CYS A 52 -4.18 -11.46 2.31
C CYS A 52 -5.69 -11.20 2.20
N ILE A 53 -6.11 -10.01 2.62
CA ILE A 53 -7.48 -9.54 2.40
C ILE A 53 -7.50 -8.83 1.05
N PHE A 54 -8.29 -9.36 0.12
CA PHE A 54 -8.48 -8.78 -1.20
C PHE A 54 -9.88 -8.18 -1.32
N ILE A 55 -9.95 -6.87 -1.55
CA ILE A 55 -11.19 -6.11 -1.69
C ILE A 55 -11.30 -5.58 -3.11
N ARG A 56 -12.41 -5.90 -3.78
CA ARG A 56 -12.77 -5.41 -5.12
C ARG A 56 -14.19 -4.87 -5.10
N ASN A 57 -14.38 -3.66 -5.59
CA ASN A 57 -15.69 -3.00 -5.60
C ASN A 57 -16.37 -2.96 -4.21
N GLY A 58 -15.59 -2.80 -3.15
CA GLY A 58 -16.09 -2.76 -1.78
C GLY A 58 -16.52 -4.13 -1.21
N GLN A 59 -16.18 -5.23 -1.85
CA GLN A 59 -16.50 -6.57 -1.41
C GLN A 59 -15.23 -7.41 -1.24
N LEU A 60 -15.26 -8.32 -0.27
CA LEU A 60 -14.21 -9.31 -0.10
C LEU A 60 -14.24 -10.31 -1.28
N VAL A 61 -13.10 -10.51 -1.90
CA VAL A 61 -12.94 -11.45 -3.02
C VAL A 61 -11.97 -12.56 -2.62
N PRO A 62 -12.36 -13.83 -2.72
CA PRO A 62 -11.44 -14.93 -2.47
C PRO A 62 -10.37 -14.98 -3.58
N ILE A 63 -9.12 -15.23 -3.17
CA ILE A 63 -8.02 -15.45 -4.11
C ILE A 63 -7.81 -16.98 -4.19
N PRO A 64 -7.83 -17.57 -5.39
CA PRO A 64 -7.54 -19.00 -5.55
C PRO A 64 -6.15 -19.33 -5.03
N GLN A 65 -6.08 -20.24 -4.07
CA GLN A 65 -4.86 -20.66 -3.41
C GLN A 65 -4.28 -21.91 -4.08
N ASN A 66 -2.97 -21.94 -4.28
CA ASN A 66 -2.19 -23.11 -4.58
C ASN A 66 -1.20 -23.35 -3.41
N ILE A 67 -1.03 -24.59 -3.01
CA ILE A 67 -0.07 -24.95 -1.95
C ILE A 67 1.13 -25.61 -2.61
N ARG A 68 2.29 -25.02 -2.44
CA ARG A 68 3.58 -25.60 -2.85
C ARG A 68 4.36 -26.07 -1.61
N GLU A 69 4.96 -27.21 -1.72
CA GLU A 69 5.84 -27.73 -0.68
C GLU A 69 7.30 -27.52 -1.08
N VAL A 70 8.06 -26.86 -0.21
CA VAL A 70 9.50 -26.65 -0.35
C VAL A 70 10.19 -27.16 0.91
N GLN A 71 10.97 -28.22 0.78
CA GLN A 71 11.67 -28.85 1.89
C GLN A 71 10.79 -29.17 3.12
N GLY A 72 9.59 -29.72 2.86
CA GLY A 72 8.64 -30.09 3.90
C GLY A 72 7.87 -28.91 4.51
N LYS A 73 8.06 -27.67 4.02
CA LYS A 73 7.33 -26.47 4.43
C LYS A 73 6.27 -26.15 3.39
N LYS A 74 5.06 -25.90 3.86
CA LYS A 74 3.93 -25.51 2.99
C LYS A 74 3.96 -24.01 2.76
N ILE A 75 3.93 -23.61 1.50
CA ILE A 75 3.90 -22.23 1.06
C ILE A 75 2.57 -22.00 0.32
N ASN A 76 1.88 -20.96 0.67
CA ASN A 76 0.67 -20.55 -0.02
C ASN A 76 1.04 -19.62 -1.17
N GLU A 77 0.64 -19.97 -2.38
CA GLU A 77 0.86 -19.21 -3.59
C GLU A 77 -0.46 -18.81 -4.23
N TYR A 78 -0.51 -17.58 -4.74
CA TYR A 78 -1.70 -17.05 -5.37
C TYR A 78 -1.31 -16.34 -6.66
N ARG A 79 -2.03 -16.64 -7.75
CA ARG A 79 -1.91 -15.93 -9.03
C ARG A 79 -3.27 -15.39 -9.40
N PHE A 80 -3.35 -14.08 -9.57
CA PHE A 80 -4.59 -13.38 -9.85
C PHE A 80 -4.31 -12.08 -10.62
N THR A 81 -5.36 -11.38 -11.01
CA THR A 81 -5.22 -10.07 -11.64
C THR A 81 -5.78 -8.99 -10.74
N VAL A 82 -5.15 -7.83 -10.76
CA VAL A 82 -5.65 -6.63 -10.08
C VAL A 82 -6.14 -5.61 -11.09
N GLN A 83 -7.10 -4.81 -10.68
CA GLN A 83 -7.67 -3.74 -11.47
C GLN A 83 -7.87 -2.48 -10.63
N ARG A 84 -8.14 -1.38 -11.29
CA ARG A 84 -8.43 -0.11 -10.61
C ARG A 84 -9.54 -0.27 -9.57
N GLY A 85 -9.31 0.29 -8.39
CA GLY A 85 -10.22 0.22 -7.25
C GLY A 85 -9.92 -0.94 -6.30
N ASP A 86 -9.13 -1.92 -6.70
CA ASP A 86 -8.74 -3.02 -5.82
C ASP A 86 -7.91 -2.53 -4.64
N ALA A 87 -8.07 -3.23 -3.51
CA ALA A 87 -7.19 -3.11 -2.35
C ALA A 87 -6.74 -4.48 -1.88
N LEU A 88 -5.46 -4.56 -1.54
CA LEU A 88 -4.81 -5.74 -0.96
C LEU A 88 -4.25 -5.35 0.39
N ILE A 89 -4.50 -6.17 1.41
CA ILE A 89 -4.03 -5.93 2.77
C ILE A 89 -3.27 -7.17 3.21
N LEU A 90 -1.98 -7.00 3.44
CA LEU A 90 -1.08 -7.98 4.01
C LEU A 90 -0.88 -7.63 5.48
N MET A 91 -0.78 -8.64 6.34
CA MET A 91 -0.60 -8.44 7.77
C MET A 91 0.27 -9.53 8.38
N SER A 92 0.97 -9.19 9.46
CA SER A 92 1.64 -10.17 10.31
C SER A 92 0.64 -10.83 11.27
N ASP A 93 1.07 -11.92 11.86
CA ASP A 93 0.28 -12.71 12.82
C ASP A 93 -0.11 -11.93 14.08
N GLY A 94 0.68 -10.93 14.51
CA GLY A 94 0.31 -10.03 15.59
C GLY A 94 -1.05 -9.34 15.38
N THR A 95 -1.52 -9.20 14.13
CA THR A 95 -2.85 -8.65 13.84
C THR A 95 -3.97 -9.59 14.29
N VAL A 96 -3.86 -10.89 14.00
CA VAL A 96 -4.85 -11.90 14.43
C VAL A 96 -4.73 -12.25 15.92
N HIS A 97 -3.56 -12.03 16.50
CA HIS A 97 -3.35 -12.23 17.94
C HIS A 97 -3.80 -11.03 18.79
N ALA A 98 -4.19 -9.91 18.16
CA ALA A 98 -4.62 -8.73 18.91
C ALA A 98 -5.78 -9.05 19.86
N GLY A 99 -5.61 -8.70 21.12
CA GLY A 99 -6.60 -8.91 22.18
C GLY A 99 -6.59 -10.28 22.84
N VAL A 100 -5.74 -11.22 22.43
CA VAL A 100 -5.63 -12.56 23.06
C VAL A 100 -5.35 -12.43 24.55
N GLY A 101 -6.17 -13.12 25.36
CA GLY A 101 -6.03 -13.13 26.83
C GLY A 101 -6.39 -11.80 27.53
N GLN A 102 -6.90 -10.82 26.78
CA GLN A 102 -7.37 -9.53 27.30
C GLN A 102 -8.85 -9.32 26.95
N LEU A 103 -9.14 -8.74 25.79
CA LEU A 103 -10.51 -8.46 25.35
C LEU A 103 -11.14 -9.61 24.56
N LEU A 104 -10.32 -10.44 23.95
CA LEU A 104 -10.74 -11.53 23.09
C LEU A 104 -10.07 -12.85 23.52
N ASN A 105 -10.86 -13.95 23.55
CA ASN A 105 -10.32 -15.25 23.94
C ASN A 105 -9.36 -15.84 22.88
N PHE A 106 -9.67 -15.63 21.58
CA PHE A 106 -8.96 -16.23 20.44
C PHE A 106 -8.28 -15.19 19.56
N GLY A 107 -8.18 -13.93 20.01
CA GLY A 107 -7.69 -12.82 19.21
C GLY A 107 -8.72 -12.29 18.21
N TRP A 108 -8.26 -11.41 17.33
CA TRP A 108 -9.10 -10.79 16.31
C TRP A 108 -9.17 -11.72 15.09
N LEU A 109 -10.27 -12.44 14.96
CA LEU A 109 -10.44 -13.43 13.89
C LEU A 109 -10.29 -12.79 12.52
N TRP A 110 -9.66 -13.52 11.60
CA TRP A 110 -9.40 -13.02 10.23
C TRP A 110 -10.68 -12.52 9.54
N GLU A 111 -11.79 -13.23 9.70
CA GLU A 111 -13.09 -12.85 9.13
C GLU A 111 -13.61 -11.52 9.66
N ASP A 112 -13.32 -11.20 10.91
CA ASP A 112 -13.74 -9.93 11.51
C ASP A 112 -12.80 -8.79 11.11
N ILE A 113 -11.50 -9.07 10.97
CA ILE A 113 -10.54 -8.14 10.37
C ILE A 113 -10.97 -7.83 8.92
N ALA A 114 -11.34 -8.83 8.13
CA ALA A 114 -11.77 -8.66 6.75
C ALA A 114 -13.05 -7.81 6.65
N LYS A 115 -14.05 -8.05 7.51
CA LYS A 115 -15.26 -7.22 7.58
C LYS A 115 -14.94 -5.77 7.98
N TYR A 116 -14.06 -5.59 8.96
CA TYR A 116 -13.60 -4.28 9.38
C TYR A 116 -12.87 -3.56 8.25
N ALA A 117 -11.95 -4.23 7.55
CA ALA A 117 -11.23 -3.70 6.42
C ALA A 117 -12.15 -3.25 5.28
N VAL A 118 -13.17 -4.05 4.93
CA VAL A 118 -14.20 -3.68 3.93
C VAL A 118 -14.95 -2.41 4.35
N LYS A 119 -15.30 -2.29 5.63
CA LYS A 119 -15.95 -1.09 6.16
C LYS A 119 -15.05 0.14 6.06
N GLN A 120 -13.78 0.01 6.44
CA GLN A 120 -12.80 1.11 6.36
C GLN A 120 -12.46 1.47 4.91
N TYR A 121 -12.39 0.47 4.01
CA TYR A 121 -12.21 0.70 2.57
C TYR A 121 -13.26 1.67 1.99
N ALA A 122 -14.50 1.59 2.43
CA ALA A 122 -15.58 2.47 1.99
C ALA A 122 -15.43 3.92 2.49
N LEU A 123 -14.69 4.13 3.60
CA LEU A 123 -14.55 5.44 4.24
C LEU A 123 -13.34 6.24 3.74
N THR A 124 -12.38 5.60 3.10
CA THR A 124 -11.16 6.27 2.63
C THR A 124 -10.65 5.69 1.32
N ILE A 125 -10.09 6.54 0.47
CA ILE A 125 -9.33 6.14 -0.73
C ILE A 125 -7.84 5.95 -0.42
N SER A 126 -7.36 6.39 0.73
CA SER A 126 -5.96 6.33 1.14
C SER A 126 -5.60 4.94 1.63
N ALA A 127 -4.59 4.31 1.02
CA ALA A 127 -4.04 3.03 1.48
C ALA A 127 -3.40 3.17 2.87
N MET A 128 -2.73 4.29 3.12
CA MET A 128 -2.11 4.58 4.43
C MET A 128 -3.16 4.67 5.53
N ARG A 129 -4.26 5.39 5.32
CA ARG A 129 -5.36 5.49 6.31
C ARG A 129 -6.02 4.14 6.55
N LEU A 130 -6.18 3.33 5.51
CA LEU A 130 -6.74 1.98 5.64
C LEU A 130 -5.82 1.09 6.50
N ALA A 131 -4.52 1.11 6.26
CA ALA A 131 -3.55 0.39 7.09
C ALA A 131 -3.54 0.92 8.53
N ALA A 132 -3.47 2.24 8.70
CA ALA A 132 -3.47 2.89 10.01
C ALA A 132 -4.71 2.56 10.85
N SER A 133 -5.90 2.50 10.22
CA SER A 133 -7.13 2.15 10.94
C SER A 133 -7.12 0.71 11.49
N ILE A 134 -6.51 -0.22 10.76
CA ILE A 134 -6.36 -1.61 11.23
C ILE A 134 -5.33 -1.67 12.36
N CYS A 135 -4.18 -1.01 12.22
CA CYS A 135 -3.17 -0.92 13.27
C CYS A 135 -3.73 -0.29 14.56
N GLN A 136 -4.51 0.79 14.43
CA GLN A 136 -5.16 1.42 15.58
C GLN A 136 -6.14 0.47 16.27
N ALA A 137 -6.93 -0.29 15.52
CA ALA A 137 -7.83 -1.28 16.10
C ALA A 137 -7.05 -2.40 16.82
N CYS A 138 -5.90 -2.81 16.30
CA CYS A 138 -5.02 -3.76 17.02
C CYS A 138 -4.52 -3.18 18.35
N ASP A 139 -4.09 -1.91 18.33
CA ASP A 139 -3.58 -1.20 19.51
C ASP A 139 -4.65 -1.10 20.59
N GLU A 140 -5.90 -0.78 20.21
CA GLU A 140 -7.05 -0.76 21.11
C GLU A 140 -7.35 -2.14 21.70
N LEU A 141 -7.31 -3.20 20.88
CA LEU A 141 -7.50 -4.58 21.31
C LEU A 141 -6.39 -5.06 22.27
N TYR A 142 -5.15 -4.63 22.04
CA TYR A 142 -4.02 -4.85 22.94
C TYR A 142 -4.03 -3.93 24.18
N GLN A 143 -5.04 -3.08 24.31
CA GLN A 143 -5.13 -2.09 25.41
C GLN A 143 -3.86 -1.21 25.49
N TYR A 144 -3.31 -0.84 24.32
CA TYR A 144 -2.08 -0.05 24.18
C TYR A 144 -0.83 -0.71 24.82
N ARG A 145 -0.85 -2.04 24.93
CA ARG A 145 0.27 -2.86 25.43
C ARG A 145 0.45 -4.03 24.46
N PRO A 146 1.12 -3.80 23.33
CA PRO A 146 1.27 -4.81 22.28
C PRO A 146 1.89 -6.09 22.89
N GLY A 147 1.25 -7.21 22.58
CA GLY A 147 1.72 -8.54 22.98
C GLY A 147 2.57 -9.20 21.89
N ASP A 148 2.52 -8.65 20.67
CA ASP A 148 3.26 -9.13 19.52
C ASP A 148 3.48 -8.01 18.49
N ASP A 149 4.50 -8.18 17.65
CA ASP A 149 4.83 -7.24 16.57
C ASP A 149 3.73 -7.25 15.50
N THR A 150 3.06 -6.11 15.35
CA THR A 150 1.93 -5.97 14.43
C THR A 150 2.31 -5.09 13.25
N THR A 151 2.25 -5.67 12.06
CA THR A 151 2.51 -4.96 10.80
C THR A 151 1.31 -5.10 9.87
N VAL A 152 0.87 -3.99 9.29
CA VAL A 152 -0.17 -3.97 8.25
C VAL A 152 0.35 -3.19 7.05
N ALA A 153 0.36 -3.85 5.89
CA ALA A 153 0.68 -3.23 4.61
C ALA A 153 -0.56 -3.20 3.71
N CYS A 154 -0.93 -2.04 3.22
CA CYS A 154 -2.07 -1.88 2.33
C CYS A 154 -1.60 -1.34 0.97
N MET A 155 -2.04 -1.99 -0.11
CA MET A 155 -1.88 -1.54 -1.48
C MET A 155 -3.25 -1.22 -2.08
N ARG A 156 -3.40 -0.08 -2.74
CA ARG A 156 -4.58 0.24 -3.55
C ARG A 156 -4.17 0.48 -4.99
N ILE A 157 -4.94 -0.09 -5.90
CA ILE A 157 -4.74 0.11 -7.34
C ILE A 157 -5.56 1.34 -7.76
N ILE A 158 -4.86 2.41 -8.07
CA ILE A 158 -5.47 3.70 -8.45
C ILE A 158 -5.03 4.10 -9.85
N ASN A 159 -5.76 5.01 -10.48
CA ASN A 159 -5.23 5.65 -11.68
C ASN A 159 -4.05 6.53 -11.31
N ALA A 160 -2.99 6.46 -12.10
CA ALA A 160 -1.95 7.48 -12.05
C ALA A 160 -2.59 8.85 -12.33
N LYS A 161 -2.42 9.78 -11.40
CA LYS A 161 -2.75 11.18 -11.64
C LYS A 161 -1.47 11.86 -12.12
N PRO A 162 -1.41 12.36 -13.36
CA PRO A 162 -0.25 13.09 -13.81
C PRO A 162 -0.07 14.35 -12.95
N VAL A 163 1.17 14.59 -12.55
CA VAL A 163 1.53 15.79 -11.78
C VAL A 163 2.61 16.51 -12.55
N HIS A 164 2.37 17.76 -12.91
CA HIS A 164 3.37 18.64 -13.47
C HIS A 164 3.92 19.53 -12.35
N LEU A 165 5.22 19.48 -12.16
CA LEU A 165 5.91 20.30 -11.16
C LEU A 165 6.79 21.33 -11.87
N MET A 166 6.57 22.61 -11.59
CA MET A 166 7.41 23.70 -12.08
C MET A 166 8.25 24.26 -10.92
N THR A 167 9.56 24.14 -11.03
CA THR A 167 10.53 24.67 -10.04
C THR A 167 11.54 25.55 -10.75
N GLY A 168 11.63 26.80 -10.33
CA GLY A 168 12.54 27.78 -10.92
C GLY A 168 12.08 28.38 -12.27
N PRO A 169 12.65 29.54 -12.64
CA PRO A 169 12.44 30.17 -13.94
C PRO A 169 13.23 29.44 -15.04
N ALA A 170 12.90 29.71 -16.30
CA ALA A 170 13.76 29.37 -17.41
C ALA A 170 15.11 30.10 -17.29
N GLN A 171 16.18 29.49 -17.83
CA GLN A 171 17.50 30.14 -17.88
C GLN A 171 17.45 31.42 -18.74
N ASP A 172 16.70 31.38 -19.85
CA ASP A 172 16.42 32.52 -20.70
C ASP A 172 14.97 32.98 -20.47
N PRO A 173 14.74 34.22 -20.02
CA PRO A 173 13.40 34.76 -19.81
C PRO A 173 12.49 34.74 -21.04
N SER A 174 13.05 34.70 -22.27
CA SER A 174 12.27 34.58 -23.51
C SER A 174 11.55 33.23 -23.61
N MET A 175 12.00 32.21 -22.88
CA MET A 175 11.42 30.87 -22.84
C MET A 175 10.29 30.72 -21.79
N ASP A 176 10.01 31.74 -21.00
CA ASP A 176 9.00 31.68 -19.94
C ASP A 176 7.63 31.22 -20.47
N GLU A 177 7.19 31.75 -21.63
CA GLU A 177 5.89 31.40 -22.21
C GLU A 177 5.85 29.96 -22.65
N GLU A 178 6.92 29.45 -23.26
CA GLU A 178 7.00 28.05 -23.71
C GLU A 178 7.03 27.09 -22.52
N MET A 179 7.82 27.43 -21.50
CA MET A 179 7.88 26.67 -20.25
C MET A 179 6.50 26.59 -19.56
N VAL A 180 5.78 27.71 -19.44
CA VAL A 180 4.44 27.72 -18.86
C VAL A 180 3.45 26.96 -19.74
N ARG A 181 3.56 27.03 -21.08
CA ARG A 181 2.72 26.25 -21.98
C ARG A 181 2.95 24.75 -21.80
N SER A 182 4.21 24.32 -21.69
CA SER A 182 4.56 22.92 -21.40
C SER A 182 4.02 22.48 -20.02
N PHE A 183 4.20 23.31 -18.99
CA PHE A 183 3.67 23.06 -17.66
C PHE A 183 2.13 22.94 -17.65
N MET A 184 1.43 23.71 -18.47
CA MET A 184 -0.01 23.68 -18.60
C MET A 184 -0.55 22.57 -19.50
N SER A 185 0.33 21.81 -20.15
CA SER A 185 -0.08 20.66 -20.97
C SER A 185 -0.77 19.56 -20.14
N GLY A 186 -1.37 18.60 -20.81
CA GLY A 186 -2.14 17.52 -20.15
C GLY A 186 -3.64 17.86 -20.08
N ASP A 187 -4.40 16.96 -19.50
CA ASP A 187 -5.84 17.07 -19.34
C ASP A 187 -6.26 17.72 -17.99
N ASP A 188 -7.57 17.82 -17.75
CA ASP A 188 -8.12 18.41 -16.53
C ASP A 188 -7.81 17.58 -15.26
N SER A 189 -7.42 16.31 -15.40
CA SER A 189 -7.01 15.47 -14.27
C SER A 189 -5.59 15.74 -13.81
N THR A 190 -4.79 16.46 -14.61
CA THR A 190 -3.38 16.78 -14.32
C THR A 190 -3.30 17.78 -13.17
N LYS A 191 -2.71 17.35 -12.05
CA LYS A 191 -2.39 18.25 -10.92
C LYS A 191 -1.17 19.08 -11.28
N ARG A 192 -1.25 20.40 -11.07
CA ARG A 192 -0.17 21.33 -11.36
C ARG A 192 0.30 22.00 -10.10
N ILE A 193 1.60 21.90 -9.84
CA ILE A 193 2.25 22.45 -8.64
C ILE A 193 3.35 23.41 -9.09
N VAL A 194 3.33 24.61 -8.56
CA VAL A 194 4.38 25.61 -8.80
C VAL A 194 5.13 25.86 -7.50
N CYS A 195 6.45 25.65 -7.49
CA CYS A 195 7.30 25.87 -6.34
C CYS A 195 8.11 27.17 -6.49
N GLY A 196 7.97 28.06 -5.51
CA GLY A 196 8.71 29.31 -5.40
C GLY A 196 7.97 30.53 -5.99
N GLY A 197 8.19 31.67 -5.36
CA GLY A 197 7.51 32.93 -5.69
C GLY A 197 7.80 33.43 -7.11
N THR A 198 9.04 33.32 -7.59
CA THR A 198 9.42 33.71 -8.94
C THR A 198 8.68 32.89 -10.00
N SER A 199 8.65 31.56 -9.85
CA SER A 199 7.91 30.68 -10.75
C SER A 199 6.41 30.98 -10.76
N ALA A 200 5.83 31.22 -9.56
CA ALA A 200 4.42 31.58 -9.41
C ALA A 200 4.12 32.93 -10.11
N THR A 201 5.00 33.91 -10.00
CA THR A 201 4.88 35.21 -10.67
C THR A 201 4.92 35.08 -12.19
N ILE A 202 5.81 34.22 -12.73
CA ILE A 202 5.90 33.94 -14.16
C ILE A 202 4.58 33.30 -14.65
N VAL A 203 4.11 32.25 -13.96
CA VAL A 203 2.84 31.57 -14.32
C VAL A 203 1.68 32.56 -14.27
N SER A 204 1.58 33.37 -13.21
CA SER A 204 0.57 34.42 -13.07
C SER A 204 0.58 35.39 -14.23
N ARG A 205 1.77 35.90 -14.60
CA ARG A 205 1.97 36.82 -15.72
C ARG A 205 1.54 36.22 -17.06
N VAL A 206 2.03 35.01 -17.38
CA VAL A 206 1.76 34.34 -18.65
C VAL A 206 0.30 33.93 -18.78
N LEU A 207 -0.29 33.40 -17.72
CA LEU A 207 -1.69 32.98 -17.72
C LEU A 207 -2.68 34.13 -17.48
N LYS A 208 -2.17 35.33 -17.15
CA LYS A 208 -2.97 36.51 -16.79
C LYS A 208 -3.95 36.22 -15.63
N LYS A 209 -3.53 35.38 -14.69
CA LYS A 209 -4.29 34.99 -13.48
C LYS A 209 -3.66 35.62 -12.24
N LYS A 210 -4.48 36.20 -11.39
CA LYS A 210 -4.04 36.75 -10.11
C LYS A 210 -3.62 35.63 -9.16
N LEU A 211 -2.50 35.80 -8.47
CA LEU A 211 -2.12 34.93 -7.35
C LEU A 211 -2.98 35.27 -6.13
N ASP A 212 -3.48 34.23 -5.51
CA ASP A 212 -4.14 34.32 -4.21
C ASP A 212 -3.32 33.56 -3.17
N VAL A 213 -3.36 34.00 -1.93
CA VAL A 213 -2.61 33.39 -0.81
C VAL A 213 -3.63 32.97 0.24
N SER A 214 -3.77 31.67 0.43
CA SER A 214 -4.56 31.11 1.52
C SER A 214 -3.62 30.65 2.66
N MET A 215 -3.85 31.16 3.85
CA MET A 215 -3.13 30.76 5.07
C MET A 215 -3.85 29.60 5.80
N ASN A 216 -5.04 29.21 5.32
CA ASN A 216 -5.91 28.19 5.94
C ASN A 216 -5.94 26.89 5.14
N TYR A 217 -4.83 26.55 4.47
CA TYR A 217 -4.77 25.29 3.76
C TYR A 217 -4.65 24.12 4.75
N ILE A 218 -5.65 23.28 4.75
CA ILE A 218 -5.62 21.98 5.44
C ILE A 218 -5.72 20.92 4.35
N ASP A 219 -4.70 20.08 4.23
CA ASP A 219 -4.77 18.95 3.32
C ASP A 219 -5.66 17.87 3.96
N PRO A 220 -6.81 17.54 3.36
CA PRO A 220 -7.71 16.54 3.93
C PRO A 220 -7.15 15.11 3.84
N ASP A 221 -6.06 14.91 3.10
CA ASP A 221 -5.46 13.59 2.84
C ASP A 221 -4.18 13.33 3.62
N ILE A 222 -3.78 14.25 4.52
CA ILE A 222 -2.64 14.12 5.44
C ILE A 222 -3.14 14.06 6.89
#